data_fb5de5990597946c16ac187f40afc517
#
_entry.id   fb5de5990597946c16ac187f40afc517
#
_cell.length_a   1.000
_cell.length_b   1.000
_cell.length_c   1.000
_cell.angle_alpha   90.00
_cell.angle_beta   90.00
_cell.angle_gamma   90.00
#
_symmetry.space_group_name_H-M   'P 1'
#
loop_
_entity.id
_entity.type
_entity.pdbx_description
1 polymer ?
#
loop_
_entity_poly.entity_id
_entity_poly.type
_entity_poly.pdbx_seq_one_letter_code
_entity_poly.pdbx_strand_id
1 'polypeptide(L)'
;MLVADDEPHIGRIIKTKLEQGPFDVTLVYDGAEALAALEASPDIRLLILDLMMPQVSGLEVLDRVRADARWKGLPCLILTAAGQDHQEDDARRRGANDFMTKPFSPKRLYARAAELAGVEGT
;
A
#
# COMPACT_ATOMS: atom_id res chain seq x y z
N MET A 1 -7.60 -5.88 1.72
CA MET A 1 -6.45 -5.00 1.40
C MET A 1 -6.30 -3.94 2.47
N LEU A 2 -5.09 -3.55 2.76
CA LEU A 2 -4.80 -2.46 3.69
C LEU A 2 -4.24 -1.29 2.91
N VAL A 3 -4.83 -0.11 3.09
CA VAL A 3 -4.40 1.14 2.47
C VAL A 3 -3.96 2.11 3.56
N ALA A 4 -2.72 2.55 3.50
CA ALA A 4 -2.15 3.51 4.44
C ALA A 4 -1.79 4.79 3.70
N ASP A 5 -2.51 5.88 3.97
CA ASP A 5 -2.29 7.18 3.35
C ASP A 5 -2.76 8.25 4.33
N ASP A 6 -1.92 9.24 4.62
CA ASP A 6 -2.25 10.31 5.56
C ASP A 6 -3.18 11.37 4.98
N GLU A 7 -3.46 11.33 3.68
CA GLU A 7 -4.41 12.21 3.03
C GLU A 7 -5.79 11.54 2.96
N PRO A 8 -6.75 11.93 3.84
CA PRO A 8 -8.01 11.17 3.95
C PRO A 8 -8.81 11.07 2.66
N HIS A 9 -8.82 12.13 1.83
CA HIS A 9 -9.59 12.10 0.58
C HIS A 9 -8.96 11.17 -0.45
N ILE A 10 -7.63 11.06 -0.48
CA ILE A 10 -6.93 10.14 -1.37
C ILE A 10 -7.23 8.70 -0.94
N GLY A 11 -7.13 8.42 0.36
CA GLY A 11 -7.45 7.10 0.89
C GLY A 11 -8.89 6.69 0.57
N ARG A 12 -9.84 7.60 0.67
CA ARG A 12 -11.24 7.32 0.32
C ARG A 12 -11.44 7.04 -1.16
N ILE A 13 -10.73 7.76 -2.02
CA ILE A 13 -10.78 7.50 -3.47
C ILE A 13 -10.30 6.09 -3.76
N ILE A 14 -9.19 5.69 -3.15
CA ILE A 14 -8.62 4.35 -3.32
C ILE A 14 -9.59 3.29 -2.80
N LYS A 15 -10.10 3.47 -1.59
CA LYS A 15 -11.03 2.52 -0.97
C LYS A 15 -12.29 2.36 -1.80
N THR A 16 -12.89 3.47 -2.22
CA THR A 16 -14.10 3.45 -3.05
C THR A 16 -13.87 2.70 -4.35
N LYS A 17 -12.74 2.95 -4.99
CA LYS A 17 -12.42 2.30 -6.27
C LYS A 17 -12.19 0.80 -6.10
N LEU A 18 -11.42 0.40 -5.11
CA LEU A 18 -11.12 -1.01 -4.87
C LEU A 18 -12.35 -1.80 -4.43
N GLU A 19 -13.22 -1.18 -3.64
CA GLU A 19 -14.45 -1.84 -3.18
C GLU A 19 -15.53 -1.97 -4.25
N GLN A 20 -15.32 -1.41 -5.43
CA GLN A 20 -16.14 -1.71 -6.60
C GLN A 20 -15.91 -3.13 -7.10
N GLY A 21 -14.77 -3.73 -6.77
CA GLY A 21 -14.48 -5.14 -7.05
C GLY A 21 -14.66 -5.99 -5.80
N PRO A 22 -14.14 -7.22 -5.82
CA PRO A 22 -14.31 -8.16 -4.71
C PRO A 22 -13.31 -7.97 -3.58
N PHE A 23 -13.02 -6.72 -3.24
CA PHE A 23 -12.00 -6.38 -2.24
C PHE A 23 -12.61 -5.70 -1.04
N ASP A 24 -12.24 -6.15 0.16
CA ASP A 24 -12.50 -5.43 1.40
C ASP A 24 -11.27 -4.58 1.72
N VAL A 25 -11.48 -3.30 1.97
CA VAL A 25 -10.39 -2.36 2.19
C VAL A 25 -10.45 -1.79 3.60
N THR A 26 -9.36 -1.92 4.33
CA THR A 26 -9.14 -1.23 5.59
C THR A 26 -8.28 -0.01 5.31
N LEU A 27 -8.74 1.16 5.70
CA LEU A 27 -8.03 2.41 5.49
C LEU A 27 -7.45 2.91 6.80
N VAL A 28 -6.15 3.19 6.81
CA VAL A 28 -5.45 3.75 7.96
C VAL A 28 -4.69 5.01 7.51
N TYR A 29 -4.26 5.84 8.45
CA TYR A 29 -3.78 7.18 8.14
C TYR A 29 -2.32 7.42 8.53
N ASP A 30 -1.68 6.46 9.17
CA ASP A 30 -0.26 6.55 9.49
C ASP A 30 0.38 5.17 9.59
N GLY A 31 1.71 5.15 9.71
CA GLY A 31 2.45 3.89 9.74
C GLY A 31 2.21 3.05 10.97
N ALA A 32 1.99 3.68 12.12
CA ALA A 32 1.69 2.94 13.35
C ALA A 32 0.35 2.23 13.25
N GLU A 33 -0.67 2.89 12.68
CA GLU A 33 -1.97 2.28 12.42
C GLU A 33 -1.84 1.14 11.41
N ALA A 34 -0.99 1.30 10.39
CA ALA A 34 -0.76 0.25 9.39
C ALA A 34 -0.20 -1.01 10.05
N LEU A 35 0.80 -0.88 10.90
CA LEU A 35 1.39 -2.01 11.60
C LEU A 35 0.39 -2.68 12.53
N ALA A 36 -0.40 -1.89 13.25
CA ALA A 36 -1.45 -2.42 14.13
C ALA A 36 -2.52 -3.18 13.34
N ALA A 37 -2.91 -2.66 12.17
CA ALA A 37 -3.89 -3.32 11.31
C ALA A 37 -3.36 -4.65 10.76
N LEU A 38 -2.09 -4.72 10.40
CA LEU A 38 -1.46 -5.97 9.95
C LEU A 38 -1.48 -7.02 11.06
N GLU A 39 -1.19 -6.62 12.30
CA GLU A 39 -1.25 -7.53 13.44
C GLU A 39 -2.67 -8.06 13.68
N ALA A 40 -3.68 -7.22 13.48
CA ALA A 40 -5.07 -7.57 13.74
C ALA A 40 -5.72 -8.39 12.61
N SER A 41 -5.16 -8.35 11.39
CA SER A 41 -5.76 -8.96 10.20
C SER A 41 -4.74 -9.78 9.43
N PRO A 42 -4.50 -11.04 9.83
CA PRO A 42 -3.44 -11.85 9.21
C PRO A 42 -3.73 -12.28 7.77
N ASP A 43 -4.93 -12.08 7.28
CA ASP A 43 -5.34 -12.45 5.92
C ASP A 43 -5.29 -11.30 4.91
N ILE A 44 -4.62 -10.20 5.24
CA ILE A 44 -4.40 -9.11 4.29
C ILE A 44 -3.54 -9.62 3.12
N ARG A 45 -3.98 -9.34 1.89
CA ARG A 45 -3.34 -9.84 0.66
C ARG A 45 -2.56 -8.78 -0.10
N LEU A 46 -2.73 -7.52 0.26
CA LEU A 46 -2.02 -6.41 -0.40
C LEU A 46 -1.95 -5.24 0.57
N LEU A 47 -0.79 -4.63 0.62
CA LEU A 47 -0.56 -3.38 1.34
C LEU A 47 -0.29 -2.28 0.30
N ILE A 48 -1.13 -1.25 0.30
CA ILE A 48 -0.92 -0.03 -0.48
C ILE A 48 -0.45 1.03 0.51
N LEU A 49 0.72 1.60 0.28
CA LEU A 49 1.45 2.33 1.29
C LEU A 49 2.02 3.64 0.75
N ASP A 50 1.57 4.75 1.32
CA ASP A 50 2.16 6.06 1.05
C ASP A 50 3.49 6.17 1.80
N LEU A 51 4.53 6.64 1.14
CA LEU A 51 5.83 6.82 1.77
C LEU A 51 5.87 8.00 2.75
N MET A 52 5.11 9.03 2.47
CA MET A 52 5.12 10.28 3.22
C MET A 52 4.02 10.31 4.26
N MET A 53 4.24 9.63 5.38
CA MET A 53 3.29 9.61 6.50
C MET A 53 3.95 10.07 7.79
N PRO A 54 3.18 10.68 8.71
CA PRO A 54 3.72 11.09 10.01
C PRO A 54 4.03 9.89 10.90
N GLN A 55 4.86 10.12 11.92
CA GLN A 55 5.30 9.16 12.93
C GLN A 55 6.13 8.03 12.32
N VAL A 56 5.50 6.93 11.91
CA VAL A 56 6.21 5.84 11.25
C VAL A 56 6.04 6.02 9.75
N SER A 57 7.14 6.24 9.03
CA SER A 57 7.11 6.47 7.59
C SER A 57 6.77 5.20 6.82
N GLY A 58 6.38 5.36 5.56
CA GLY A 58 6.10 4.22 4.69
C GLY A 58 7.31 3.30 4.51
N LEU A 59 8.51 3.85 4.42
CA LEU A 59 9.73 3.05 4.30
C LEU A 59 9.97 2.21 5.55
N GLU A 60 9.70 2.76 6.74
CA GLU A 60 9.80 2.01 7.98
C GLU A 60 8.80 0.87 8.05
N VAL A 61 7.56 1.13 7.62
CA VAL A 61 6.53 0.07 7.57
C VAL A 61 7.01 -1.04 6.64
N LEU A 62 7.53 -0.69 5.48
CA LEU A 62 8.03 -1.66 4.51
C LEU A 62 9.16 -2.51 5.09
N ASP A 63 10.12 -1.88 5.78
CA ASP A 63 11.21 -2.60 6.44
C ASP A 63 10.69 -3.60 7.46
N ARG A 64 9.72 -3.21 8.27
CA ARG A 64 9.14 -4.08 9.30
C ARG A 64 8.36 -5.24 8.69
N VAL A 65 7.63 -4.98 7.62
CA VAL A 65 6.89 -6.01 6.90
C VAL A 65 7.85 -7.06 6.34
N ARG A 66 8.93 -6.63 5.72
CA ARG A 66 9.90 -7.57 5.12
C ARG A 66 10.74 -8.31 6.15
N ALA A 67 10.91 -7.76 7.35
CA ALA A 67 11.62 -8.41 8.43
C ALA A 67 10.78 -9.45 9.19
N ASP A 68 9.47 -9.42 9.01
CA ASP A 68 8.56 -10.33 9.70
C ASP A 68 8.21 -11.52 8.81
N ALA A 69 8.44 -12.73 9.32
CA ALA A 69 8.20 -13.96 8.56
C ALA A 69 6.74 -14.10 8.10
N ARG A 70 5.79 -13.55 8.86
CA ARG A 70 4.35 -13.61 8.51
C ARG A 70 4.03 -12.83 7.25
N TRP A 71 4.76 -11.74 7.00
CA TRP A 71 4.45 -10.79 5.93
C TRP A 71 5.54 -10.68 4.87
N LYS A 72 6.53 -11.54 4.93
CA LYS A 72 7.68 -11.49 4.03
C LYS A 72 7.27 -11.57 2.55
N GLY A 73 6.19 -12.29 2.27
CA GLY A 73 5.64 -12.42 0.91
C GLY A 73 4.46 -11.51 0.61
N LEU A 74 4.08 -10.61 1.53
CA LEU A 74 2.94 -9.72 1.32
C LEU A 74 3.27 -8.71 0.21
N PRO A 75 2.47 -8.66 -0.87
CA PRO A 75 2.71 -7.65 -1.91
C PRO A 75 2.52 -6.24 -1.37
N CYS A 76 3.43 -5.33 -1.72
CA CYS A 76 3.40 -3.94 -1.31
C CYS A 76 3.45 -3.04 -2.54
N LEU A 77 2.41 -2.22 -2.71
CA LEU A 77 2.33 -1.20 -3.74
C LEU A 77 2.55 0.16 -3.06
N ILE A 78 3.54 0.88 -3.52
CA ILE A 78 3.98 2.12 -2.88
C ILE A 78 3.43 3.32 -3.65
N LEU A 79 2.96 4.33 -2.92
CA LEU A 79 2.53 5.60 -3.50
C LEU A 79 3.60 6.65 -3.21
N THR A 80 4.08 7.31 -4.26
CA THR A 80 5.14 8.31 -4.16
C THR A 80 4.68 9.64 -4.74
N ALA A 81 5.34 10.72 -4.33
CA ALA A 81 5.12 12.03 -4.95
C ALA A 81 5.92 12.12 -6.25
N ALA A 82 5.42 12.91 -7.20
CA ALA A 82 6.12 13.17 -8.45
C ALA A 82 7.50 13.80 -8.16
N GLY A 83 8.51 13.38 -8.91
CA GLY A 83 9.87 13.91 -8.76
C GLY A 83 10.70 13.25 -7.66
N GLN A 84 10.22 12.15 -7.08
CA GLN A 84 10.90 11.44 -6.00
C GLN A 84 11.50 10.12 -6.47
N ASP A 85 12.26 10.16 -7.57
CA ASP A 85 12.82 8.95 -8.19
C ASP A 85 13.70 8.13 -7.24
N HIS A 86 14.48 8.82 -6.39
CA HIS A 86 15.33 8.13 -5.43
C HIS A 86 14.53 7.38 -4.35
N GLN A 87 13.32 7.85 -4.04
CA GLN A 87 12.44 7.15 -3.10
C GLN A 87 11.91 5.85 -3.71
N GLU A 88 11.65 5.85 -5.01
CA GLU A 88 11.22 4.65 -5.72
C GLU A 88 12.31 3.59 -5.71
N ASP A 89 13.55 3.98 -6.00
CA ASP A 89 14.69 3.06 -5.95
C ASP A 89 14.91 2.51 -4.55
N ASP A 90 14.80 3.36 -3.53
CA ASP A 90 14.96 2.97 -2.14
C ASP A 90 13.85 1.98 -1.73
N ALA A 91 12.60 2.25 -2.11
CA ALA A 91 11.49 1.37 -1.83
C ALA A 91 11.68 0.00 -2.49
N ARG A 92 12.15 -0.05 -3.72
CA ARG A 92 12.43 -1.32 -4.41
C ARG A 92 13.49 -2.13 -3.69
N ARG A 93 14.58 -1.48 -3.28
CA ARG A 93 15.64 -2.15 -2.53
C ARG A 93 15.16 -2.70 -1.20
N ARG A 94 14.16 -2.06 -0.59
CA ARG A 94 13.56 -2.50 0.68
C ARG A 94 12.47 -3.55 0.49
N GLY A 95 12.14 -3.91 -0.76
CA GLY A 95 11.25 -5.01 -1.05
C GLY A 95 9.85 -4.63 -1.53
N ALA A 96 9.65 -3.40 -2.01
CA ALA A 96 8.39 -3.01 -2.65
C ALA A 96 8.22 -3.78 -3.96
N ASN A 97 7.00 -4.22 -4.23
CA ASN A 97 6.68 -4.95 -5.46
C ASN A 97 6.46 -4.01 -6.64
N ASP A 98 5.91 -2.82 -6.38
CA ASP A 98 5.69 -1.82 -7.39
C ASP A 98 5.44 -0.47 -6.74
N PHE A 99 5.35 0.58 -7.53
CA PHE A 99 5.02 1.92 -7.04
C PHE A 99 4.20 2.66 -8.07
N MET A 100 3.43 3.65 -7.60
CA MET A 100 2.69 4.59 -8.44
C MET A 100 2.95 6.00 -7.96
N THR A 101 3.08 6.92 -8.90
CA THR A 101 3.31 8.34 -8.62
C THR A 101 1.97 9.06 -8.50
N LYS A 102 1.82 9.88 -7.46
CA LYS A 102 0.66 10.77 -7.33
C LYS A 102 0.84 11.99 -8.25
N PRO A 103 -0.20 12.46 -8.93
CA PRO A 103 -1.53 11.89 -8.98
C PRO A 103 -1.56 10.62 -9.83
N PHE A 104 -2.32 9.63 -9.41
CA PHE A 104 -2.46 8.36 -10.13
C PHE A 104 -3.85 8.22 -10.71
N SER A 105 -3.98 7.33 -11.71
CA SER A 105 -5.29 6.94 -12.23
C SER A 105 -5.91 5.88 -11.30
N PRO A 106 -7.11 6.13 -10.73
CA PRO A 106 -7.77 5.11 -9.91
C PRO A 106 -7.99 3.78 -10.66
N LYS A 107 -8.26 3.87 -11.96
CA LYS A 107 -8.43 2.68 -12.80
C LYS A 107 -7.14 1.86 -12.90
N ARG A 108 -6.01 2.52 -13.08
CA ARG A 108 -4.70 1.84 -13.15
C ARG A 108 -4.32 1.26 -11.79
N LEU A 109 -4.63 2.00 -10.72
CA LEU A 109 -4.39 1.51 -9.36
C LEU A 109 -5.19 0.21 -9.12
N TYR A 110 -6.46 0.20 -9.49
CA TYR A 110 -7.31 -0.99 -9.36
C TYR A 110 -6.72 -2.18 -10.11
N ALA A 111 -6.34 -1.98 -11.36
CA ALA A 111 -5.79 -3.05 -12.19
C ALA A 111 -4.51 -3.63 -11.57
N ARG A 112 -3.63 -2.76 -11.10
CA ARG A 112 -2.37 -3.21 -10.51
C ARG A 112 -2.58 -3.87 -9.15
N ALA A 113 -3.49 -3.34 -8.33
CA ALA A 113 -3.83 -3.94 -7.04
C ALA A 113 -4.39 -5.36 -7.23
N ALA A 114 -5.27 -5.55 -8.21
CA ALA A 114 -5.83 -6.86 -8.52
C ALA A 114 -4.74 -7.86 -8.92
N GLU A 115 -3.80 -7.43 -9.78
CA GLU A 115 -2.68 -8.28 -10.18
C GLU A 115 -1.82 -8.69 -8.98
N LEU A 116 -1.44 -7.71 -8.15
CA LEU A 116 -0.57 -7.97 -7.00
C LEU A 116 -1.25 -8.84 -5.95
N ALA A 117 -2.54 -8.67 -5.75
CA ALA A 117 -3.31 -9.47 -4.79
C ALA A 117 -3.60 -10.89 -5.31
N GLY A 118 -3.27 -11.18 -6.57
CA GLY A 118 -3.51 -12.50 -7.16
C GLY A 118 -4.95 -12.75 -7.56
N VAL A 119 -5.75 -11.68 -7.70
CA VAL A 119 -7.14 -11.77 -8.17
C VAL A 119 -7.14 -11.36 -9.64
N GLU A 120 -7.58 -12.27 -10.50
CA GLU A 120 -7.69 -11.95 -11.92
C GLU A 120 -8.69 -10.82 -12.12
N GLY A 121 -8.28 -9.86 -12.96
CA GLY A 121 -9.02 -8.64 -13.19
C GLY A 121 -10.33 -8.89 -13.90
N THR A 122 -11.34 -8.90 -13.15
CA THR A 122 -12.70 -8.96 -13.65
C THR A 122 -13.36 -7.62 -13.50
#